data_97a421e8fa08a0ef993e810be1336ef6
#
_entry.id   97a421e8fa08a0ef993e810be1336ef6
#
_cell.length_a   1.000
_cell.length_b   1.000
_cell.length_c   1.000
_cell.angle_alpha   90.00
_cell.angle_beta   90.00
_cell.angle_gamma   90.00
#
_symmetry.space_group_name_H-M   'P 1'
#
loop_
_entity.id
_entity.type
_entity.pdbx_description
1 polymer ?
#
loop_
_entity_poly.entity_id
_entity_poly.type
_entity_poly.pdbx_seq_one_letter_code
_entity_poly.pdbx_strand_id
1 'polypeptide(L)'
;TIKRSYEFRDGVMPRNVLESYLSRAITQGEFCLPESEAVFEENLRMIQNIGAKFIGRAAFEWTPVMGNEEHFAMAERFAERAHEADSTLLLQACVFEAVFKSEHNTFSNYGVDKISVPDWVFEEFGMEPEDRNFNYEAMLYPDGFHEWLWGFGGVPDITRLETQMYFFYRAARYIDAGFEGIHWGQALLMGRDDGPEYSNWFELLGCVREYAKENARRTTVICDAHAGYGIKNSQGQLLFDSHAFPQRVQDICGQPYEVEMVIGHGDAIYTKSLG
;
A
#
# COMPACT_ATOMS: atom_id res chain seq x y z
N THR A 1 31.38 -6.58 9.91
CA THR A 1 29.97 -6.78 10.28
C THR A 1 29.25 -5.45 10.04
N ILE A 2 28.28 -5.42 9.15
CA ILE A 2 27.46 -4.23 8.91
C ILE A 2 26.62 -4.01 10.17
N LYS A 3 26.78 -2.86 10.83
CA LYS A 3 25.98 -2.49 12.00
C LYS A 3 24.61 -2.01 11.45
N ARG A 4 23.56 -2.78 11.67
CA ARG A 4 22.18 -2.38 11.32
C ARG A 4 21.63 -1.46 12.41
N SER A 5 20.82 -0.50 11.99
CA SER A 5 20.04 0.37 12.85
C SER A 5 18.60 0.37 12.38
N TYR A 6 17.67 0.33 13.32
CA TYR A 6 16.22 0.37 13.07
C TYR A 6 15.57 1.58 13.76
N GLU A 7 16.41 2.47 14.30
CA GLU A 7 15.97 3.68 14.98
C GLU A 7 16.00 4.87 14.04
N PHE A 8 14.90 5.59 13.97
CA PHE A 8 14.78 6.88 13.30
C PHE A 8 13.95 7.81 14.17
N ARG A 9 14.07 9.12 13.97
CA ARG A 9 13.47 10.17 14.81
C ARG A 9 13.04 11.36 13.96
N ASP A 10 12.17 12.15 14.54
CA ASP A 10 11.76 13.46 14.01
C ASP A 10 11.22 13.40 12.57
N GLY A 11 10.48 12.34 12.24
CA GLY A 11 9.85 12.18 10.94
C GLY A 11 10.82 11.91 9.79
N VAL A 12 12.07 11.56 10.09
CA VAL A 12 13.09 11.29 9.07
C VAL A 12 13.65 9.88 9.25
N MET A 13 13.55 9.06 8.20
CA MET A 13 14.25 7.78 8.13
C MET A 13 15.53 7.94 7.32
N PRO A 14 16.72 7.90 7.95
CA PRO A 14 17.98 7.95 7.23
C PRO A 14 18.14 6.76 6.29
N ARG A 15 18.79 6.95 5.15
CA ARG A 15 19.00 5.91 4.13
C ARG A 15 19.59 4.61 4.71
N ASN A 16 20.55 4.68 5.61
CA ASN A 16 21.15 3.51 6.23
C ASN A 16 20.17 2.73 7.12
N VAL A 17 19.17 3.40 7.69
CA VAL A 17 18.09 2.77 8.45
C VAL A 17 17.11 2.09 7.49
N LEU A 18 16.69 2.76 6.42
CA LEU A 18 15.88 2.14 5.36
C LEU A 18 16.57 0.90 4.78
N GLU A 19 17.85 0.98 4.43
CA GLU A 19 18.63 -0.16 3.95
C GLU A 19 18.72 -1.30 4.99
N SER A 20 18.75 -0.97 6.28
CA SER A 20 18.70 -1.97 7.35
C SER A 20 17.37 -2.71 7.37
N TYR A 21 16.24 -1.98 7.24
CA TYR A 21 14.90 -2.57 7.12
C TYR A 21 14.78 -3.44 5.87
N LEU A 22 15.14 -2.92 4.70
CA LEU A 22 15.07 -3.64 3.43
C LEU A 22 15.94 -4.91 3.43
N SER A 23 17.08 -4.90 4.16
CA SER A 23 17.93 -6.09 4.32
C SER A 23 17.32 -7.19 5.20
N ARG A 24 16.22 -6.89 5.88
CA ARG A 24 15.47 -7.78 6.76
C ARG A 24 13.96 -7.76 6.43
N ALA A 25 13.66 -7.50 5.16
CA ALA A 25 12.28 -7.50 4.68
C ALA A 25 11.83 -8.91 4.32
N ILE A 26 10.59 -9.19 4.65
CA ILE A 26 9.82 -10.34 4.16
C ILE A 26 8.43 -9.87 3.75
N THR A 27 7.78 -10.60 2.88
CA THR A 27 6.35 -10.46 2.63
C THR A 27 5.62 -11.53 3.44
N GLN A 28 4.78 -11.09 4.37
CA GLN A 28 3.86 -11.95 5.11
C GLN A 28 2.47 -11.36 4.98
N GLY A 29 1.79 -11.76 3.90
CA GLY A 29 0.44 -11.26 3.57
C GLY A 29 -0.54 -11.52 4.72
N GLU A 30 -1.37 -10.52 5.00
CA GLU A 30 -2.42 -10.58 6.02
C GLU A 30 -1.93 -10.94 7.43
N PHE A 31 -0.66 -10.65 7.74
CA PHE A 31 -0.09 -10.90 9.08
C PHE A 31 -0.91 -10.22 10.18
N CYS A 32 -1.42 -9.01 9.94
CA CYS A 32 -2.28 -8.27 10.86
C CYS A 32 -3.79 -8.46 10.58
N LEU A 33 -4.14 -9.38 9.69
CA LEU A 33 -5.50 -9.82 9.37
C LEU A 33 -5.60 -11.35 9.37
N PRO A 34 -5.12 -12.02 10.44
CA PRO A 34 -4.99 -13.48 10.43
C PRO A 34 -6.34 -14.18 10.51
N GLU A 35 -6.43 -15.34 9.90
CA GLU A 35 -7.61 -16.22 10.01
C GLU A 35 -7.92 -16.65 11.46
N SER A 36 -6.91 -16.67 12.33
CA SER A 36 -7.04 -17.01 13.74
C SER A 36 -5.87 -16.51 14.60
N GLU A 37 -6.08 -16.45 15.91
CA GLU A 37 -5.03 -16.14 16.90
C GLU A 37 -3.82 -17.08 16.77
N ALA A 38 -4.07 -18.38 16.54
CA ALA A 38 -2.99 -19.37 16.43
C ALA A 38 -2.11 -19.12 15.19
N VAL A 39 -2.70 -18.69 14.07
CA VAL A 39 -1.97 -18.31 12.85
C VAL A 39 -1.12 -17.07 13.10
N PHE A 40 -1.65 -16.08 13.78
CA PHE A 40 -0.89 -14.89 14.16
C PHE A 40 0.33 -15.23 15.01
N GLU A 41 0.14 -16.01 16.09
CA GLU A 41 1.23 -16.39 17.01
C GLU A 41 2.32 -17.19 16.28
N GLU A 42 1.96 -18.10 15.40
CA GLU A 42 2.93 -18.88 14.63
C GLU A 42 3.72 -18.00 13.66
N ASN A 43 3.06 -17.06 12.97
CA ASN A 43 3.70 -16.09 12.09
C ASN A 43 4.62 -15.15 12.88
N LEU A 44 4.18 -14.65 14.04
CA LEU A 44 4.99 -13.80 14.91
C LEU A 44 6.24 -14.54 15.38
N ARG A 45 6.11 -15.79 15.82
CA ARG A 45 7.23 -16.66 16.21
C ARG A 45 8.21 -16.85 15.03
N MET A 46 7.71 -17.09 13.83
CA MET A 46 8.54 -17.22 12.62
C MET A 46 9.31 -15.91 12.34
N ILE A 47 8.63 -14.76 12.36
CA ILE A 47 9.21 -13.42 12.15
C ILE A 47 10.36 -13.16 13.15
N GLN A 48 10.14 -13.45 14.43
CA GLN A 48 11.16 -13.31 15.46
C GLN A 48 12.35 -14.24 15.23
N ASN A 49 12.11 -15.50 14.88
CA ASN A 49 13.17 -16.49 14.67
C ASN A 49 14.08 -16.16 13.49
N ILE A 50 13.52 -15.64 12.39
CA ILE A 50 14.33 -15.24 11.22
C ILE A 50 14.91 -13.83 11.37
N GLY A 51 14.46 -13.07 12.38
CA GLY A 51 14.90 -11.70 12.64
C GLY A 51 14.47 -10.71 11.54
N ALA A 52 13.31 -10.93 10.96
CA ALA A 52 12.69 -9.97 10.04
C ALA A 52 12.35 -8.68 10.78
N LYS A 53 12.41 -7.55 10.08
CA LYS A 53 12.16 -6.21 10.63
C LYS A 53 11.19 -5.38 9.79
N PHE A 54 11.08 -5.66 8.51
CA PHE A 54 10.11 -5.08 7.61
C PHE A 54 9.15 -6.19 7.16
N ILE A 55 7.89 -6.04 7.50
CA ILE A 55 6.85 -7.01 7.16
C ILE A 55 5.97 -6.39 6.07
N GLY A 56 6.25 -6.77 4.84
CA GLY A 56 5.52 -6.32 3.67
C GLY A 56 4.13 -6.95 3.58
N ARG A 57 3.15 -6.17 3.15
CA ARG A 57 1.74 -6.58 2.95
C ARG A 57 1.09 -7.15 4.21
N ALA A 58 1.46 -6.64 5.38
CA ALA A 58 0.96 -7.15 6.65
C ALA A 58 -0.54 -6.92 6.84
N ALA A 59 -1.12 -5.90 6.18
CA ALA A 59 -2.56 -5.71 6.05
C ALA A 59 -2.90 -5.19 4.65
N PHE A 60 -3.96 -5.72 4.06
CA PHE A 60 -4.51 -5.22 2.81
C PHE A 60 -5.93 -5.75 2.59
N GLU A 61 -6.61 -5.13 1.67
CA GLU A 61 -7.89 -5.58 1.17
C GLU A 61 -7.81 -5.56 -0.36
N TRP A 62 -7.73 -6.75 -0.96
CA TRP A 62 -7.79 -6.86 -2.42
C TRP A 62 -9.26 -6.80 -2.88
N THR A 63 -10.08 -7.70 -2.37
CA THR A 63 -11.53 -7.69 -2.55
C THR A 63 -12.18 -7.58 -1.18
N PRO A 64 -13.07 -6.60 -0.92
CA PRO A 64 -13.71 -6.46 0.38
C PRO A 64 -14.52 -7.71 0.73
N VAL A 65 -14.19 -8.35 1.87
CA VAL A 65 -14.89 -9.54 2.39
C VAL A 65 -15.45 -9.33 3.78
N MET A 66 -15.11 -8.21 4.42
CA MET A 66 -15.60 -7.79 5.74
C MET A 66 -15.91 -6.30 5.77
N GLY A 67 -16.57 -5.84 6.81
CA GLY A 67 -16.88 -4.42 7.00
C GLY A 67 -15.61 -3.59 7.19
N ASN A 68 -15.61 -2.37 6.65
CA ASN A 68 -14.47 -1.46 6.71
C ASN A 68 -13.96 -1.22 8.15
N GLU A 69 -14.86 -1.01 9.12
CA GLU A 69 -14.47 -0.80 10.52
C GLU A 69 -13.93 -2.07 11.17
N GLU A 70 -14.48 -3.23 10.82
CA GLU A 70 -13.98 -4.53 11.28
C GLU A 70 -12.56 -4.79 10.77
N HIS A 71 -12.31 -4.47 9.49
CA HIS A 71 -10.99 -4.58 8.86
C HIS A 71 -9.94 -3.76 9.63
N PHE A 72 -10.22 -2.48 9.88
CA PHE A 72 -9.25 -1.62 10.57
C PHE A 72 -9.09 -1.97 12.05
N ALA A 73 -10.16 -2.33 12.75
CA ALA A 73 -10.08 -2.78 14.14
C ALA A 73 -9.24 -4.06 14.29
N MET A 74 -9.36 -4.99 13.34
CA MET A 74 -8.52 -6.19 13.32
C MET A 74 -7.06 -5.84 13.03
N ALA A 75 -6.80 -5.02 12.01
CA ALA A 75 -5.45 -4.59 11.63
C ALA A 75 -4.74 -3.89 12.80
N GLU A 76 -5.40 -2.96 13.49
CA GLU A 76 -4.90 -2.25 14.65
C GLU A 76 -4.53 -3.21 15.80
N ARG A 77 -5.47 -4.10 16.18
CA ARG A 77 -5.26 -5.07 17.26
C ARG A 77 -4.02 -5.93 17.06
N PHE A 78 -3.80 -6.43 15.86
CA PHE A 78 -2.66 -7.29 15.58
C PHE A 78 -1.37 -6.51 15.33
N ALA A 79 -1.45 -5.28 14.81
CA ALA A 79 -0.31 -4.39 14.72
C ALA A 79 0.22 -4.00 16.12
N GLU A 80 -0.66 -3.66 17.07
CA GLU A 80 -0.28 -3.42 18.47
C GLU A 80 0.48 -4.61 19.05
N ARG A 81 -0.06 -5.82 18.94
CA ARG A 81 0.57 -7.04 19.45
C ARG A 81 1.93 -7.32 18.81
N ALA A 82 2.05 -7.06 17.51
CA ALA A 82 3.33 -7.20 16.81
C ALA A 82 4.38 -6.21 17.35
N HIS A 83 3.96 -4.95 17.59
CA HIS A 83 4.84 -3.92 18.14
C HIS A 83 5.15 -4.12 19.64
N GLU A 84 4.24 -4.70 20.41
CA GLU A 84 4.52 -5.14 21.78
C GLU A 84 5.61 -6.22 21.83
N ALA A 85 5.59 -7.15 20.88
CA ALA A 85 6.58 -8.21 20.78
C ALA A 85 7.93 -7.72 20.24
N ASP A 86 7.94 -6.75 19.36
CA ASP A 86 9.14 -6.10 18.82
C ASP A 86 8.80 -4.68 18.32
N SER A 87 9.09 -3.67 19.14
CA SER A 87 8.81 -2.26 18.83
C SER A 87 9.60 -1.71 17.64
N THR A 88 10.60 -2.43 17.14
CA THR A 88 11.37 -2.04 15.95
C THR A 88 10.78 -2.58 14.65
N LEU A 89 9.74 -3.42 14.68
CA LEU A 89 9.07 -3.86 13.46
C LEU A 89 8.50 -2.66 12.69
N LEU A 90 8.64 -2.70 11.38
CA LEU A 90 7.97 -1.85 10.44
C LEU A 90 6.92 -2.70 9.71
N LEU A 91 5.66 -2.37 9.91
CA LEU A 91 4.53 -3.03 9.26
C LEU A 91 4.10 -2.22 8.05
N GLN A 92 3.91 -2.89 6.92
CA GLN A 92 3.42 -2.28 5.69
C GLN A 92 2.00 -2.74 5.38
N ALA A 93 1.11 -1.79 5.15
CA ALA A 93 -0.20 -2.02 4.58
C ALA A 93 -0.19 -1.79 3.07
N CYS A 94 -1.26 -2.20 2.36
CA CYS A 94 -1.39 -1.92 0.94
C CYS A 94 -2.68 -1.16 0.63
N VAL A 95 -2.55 -0.19 -0.26
CA VAL A 95 -3.65 0.44 -0.99
C VAL A 95 -3.46 0.06 -2.45
N PHE A 96 -4.30 -0.84 -2.95
CA PHE A 96 -4.11 -1.45 -4.26
C PHE A 96 -4.81 -0.68 -5.38
N GLU A 97 -4.46 -1.02 -6.59
CA GLU A 97 -5.00 -0.52 -7.86
C GLU A 97 -6.41 -1.05 -8.20
N ALA A 98 -7.17 -1.46 -7.20
CA ALA A 98 -8.51 -2.01 -7.39
C ALA A 98 -9.50 -1.38 -6.42
N VAL A 99 -10.62 -0.90 -6.96
CA VAL A 99 -11.80 -0.47 -6.19
C VAL A 99 -13.01 -1.30 -6.59
N PHE A 100 -13.92 -1.51 -5.65
CA PHE A 100 -15.08 -2.38 -5.82
C PHE A 100 -16.36 -1.64 -5.44
N LYS A 101 -17.39 -1.83 -6.25
CA LYS A 101 -18.75 -1.46 -5.90
C LYS A 101 -19.45 -2.67 -5.25
N SER A 102 -20.18 -2.45 -4.19
CA SER A 102 -20.80 -3.54 -3.41
C SER A 102 -21.69 -4.45 -4.24
N GLU A 103 -22.46 -3.91 -5.18
CA GLU A 103 -23.34 -4.69 -6.06
C GLU A 103 -22.59 -5.57 -7.07
N HIS A 104 -21.33 -5.27 -7.36
CA HIS A 104 -20.47 -6.02 -8.27
C HIS A 104 -19.53 -7.00 -7.56
N ASN A 105 -19.43 -6.91 -6.23
CA ASN A 105 -18.60 -7.80 -5.45
C ASN A 105 -19.29 -9.15 -5.28
N THR A 106 -18.83 -10.14 -6.04
CA THR A 106 -19.41 -11.50 -6.04
C THR A 106 -19.12 -12.29 -4.77
N PHE A 107 -18.20 -11.82 -3.92
CA PHE A 107 -17.80 -12.49 -2.67
C PHE A 107 -18.51 -11.95 -1.44
N SER A 108 -18.99 -10.72 -1.50
CA SER A 108 -19.64 -10.05 -0.38
C SER A 108 -20.50 -8.86 -0.85
N ASN A 109 -21.15 -8.18 0.10
CA ASN A 109 -21.90 -6.95 -0.16
C ASN A 109 -21.10 -5.69 0.23
N TYR A 110 -19.76 -5.79 0.35
CA TYR A 110 -18.91 -4.67 0.69
C TYR A 110 -18.31 -4.02 -0.55
N GLY A 111 -18.13 -2.72 -0.50
CA GLY A 111 -17.52 -1.92 -1.55
C GLY A 111 -17.33 -0.47 -1.06
N VAL A 112 -16.64 0.36 -1.85
CA VAL A 112 -16.38 1.76 -1.52
C VAL A 112 -17.67 2.57 -1.32
N ASP A 113 -18.74 2.21 -2.03
CA ASP A 113 -20.07 2.78 -1.94
C ASP A 113 -20.80 2.50 -0.60
N LYS A 114 -20.21 1.71 0.29
CA LYS A 114 -20.68 1.45 1.66
C LYS A 114 -19.83 2.12 2.73
N ILE A 115 -18.83 2.88 2.35
CA ILE A 115 -17.91 3.56 3.27
C ILE A 115 -18.27 5.04 3.28
N SER A 116 -18.72 5.57 4.43
CA SER A 116 -18.96 7.00 4.59
C SER A 116 -17.66 7.79 4.51
N VAL A 117 -17.69 8.93 3.82
CA VAL A 117 -16.56 9.86 3.81
C VAL A 117 -16.55 10.64 5.13
N PRO A 118 -15.51 10.50 5.97
CA PRO A 118 -15.44 11.27 7.21
C PRO A 118 -15.20 12.76 6.96
N ASP A 119 -15.69 13.63 7.86
CA ASP A 119 -15.55 15.08 7.76
C ASP A 119 -14.09 15.52 7.57
N TRP A 120 -13.15 14.90 8.32
CA TRP A 120 -11.73 15.21 8.24
C TRP A 120 -11.09 14.90 6.86
N VAL A 121 -11.68 13.98 6.07
CA VAL A 121 -11.24 13.75 4.68
C VAL A 121 -11.65 14.91 3.79
N PHE A 122 -12.88 15.42 3.93
CA PHE A 122 -13.30 16.62 3.20
C PHE A 122 -12.42 17.83 3.55
N GLU A 123 -12.16 18.04 4.84
CA GLU A 123 -11.33 19.14 5.35
C GLU A 123 -9.91 19.10 4.79
N GLU A 124 -9.28 17.91 4.70
CA GLU A 124 -7.93 17.74 4.12
C GLU A 124 -7.88 18.21 2.66
N PHE A 125 -8.95 17.97 1.89
CA PHE A 125 -9.05 18.40 0.50
C PHE A 125 -9.72 19.77 0.32
N GLY A 126 -9.86 20.55 1.39
CA GLY A 126 -10.42 21.90 1.39
C GLY A 126 -11.89 21.97 0.97
N MET A 127 -12.64 20.91 1.24
CA MET A 127 -14.07 20.78 0.93
C MET A 127 -14.92 20.94 2.19
N GLU A 128 -16.17 21.41 2.03
CA GLU A 128 -17.16 21.35 3.10
C GLU A 128 -17.61 19.89 3.27
N PRO A 129 -17.76 19.40 4.51
CA PRO A 129 -18.26 18.07 4.80
C PRO A 129 -19.66 17.81 4.23
N GLU A 130 -19.85 16.61 3.69
CA GLU A 130 -21.12 16.14 3.14
C GLU A 130 -21.48 14.77 3.74
N ASP A 131 -22.76 14.54 4.03
CA ASP A 131 -23.25 13.22 4.45
C ASP A 131 -23.42 12.30 3.24
N ARG A 132 -22.34 11.66 2.83
CA ARG A 132 -22.30 10.72 1.71
C ARG A 132 -21.25 9.64 1.88
N ASN A 133 -21.40 8.56 1.11
CA ASN A 133 -20.37 7.54 0.94
C ASN A 133 -19.41 7.92 -0.19
N PHE A 134 -18.27 7.20 -0.27
CA PHE A 134 -17.39 7.28 -1.42
C PHE A 134 -18.11 6.85 -2.71
N ASN A 135 -17.79 7.53 -3.80
CA ASN A 135 -18.44 7.33 -5.10
C ASN A 135 -17.53 6.51 -6.02
N TYR A 136 -17.89 5.25 -6.21
CA TYR A 136 -17.15 4.32 -7.07
C TYR A 136 -16.95 4.86 -8.50
N GLU A 137 -17.99 5.33 -9.14
CA GLU A 137 -17.95 5.81 -10.53
C GLU A 137 -17.08 7.07 -10.69
N ALA A 138 -17.00 7.90 -9.64
CA ALA A 138 -16.17 9.09 -9.64
C ALA A 138 -14.67 8.78 -9.50
N MET A 139 -14.31 7.56 -9.10
CA MET A 139 -12.92 7.10 -8.98
C MET A 139 -12.36 6.59 -10.30
N LEU A 140 -13.23 6.12 -11.22
CA LEU A 140 -12.80 5.41 -12.43
C LEU A 140 -12.36 6.37 -13.53
N TYR A 141 -11.61 5.81 -14.49
CA TYR A 141 -11.28 6.50 -15.73
C TYR A 141 -12.54 6.81 -16.55
N PRO A 142 -12.74 8.05 -17.03
CA PRO A 142 -13.95 8.44 -17.77
C PRO A 142 -14.15 7.70 -19.09
N ASP A 143 -13.08 7.15 -19.64
CA ASP A 143 -13.11 6.37 -20.90
C ASP A 143 -13.36 4.87 -20.70
N GLY A 144 -13.61 4.44 -19.44
CA GLY A 144 -13.84 3.04 -19.08
C GLY A 144 -12.57 2.18 -19.07
N PHE A 145 -11.40 2.80 -19.05
CA PHE A 145 -10.13 2.08 -18.98
C PHE A 145 -10.08 1.18 -17.75
N HIS A 146 -9.93 -0.13 -17.98
CA HIS A 146 -9.84 -1.17 -16.96
C HIS A 146 -10.96 -1.15 -15.90
N GLU A 147 -12.17 -0.74 -16.27
CA GLU A 147 -13.34 -0.78 -15.38
C GLU A 147 -13.62 -2.20 -14.84
N TRP A 148 -13.25 -3.23 -15.61
CA TRP A 148 -13.48 -4.63 -15.26
C TRP A 148 -12.21 -5.48 -15.38
N LEU A 149 -11.05 -4.93 -15.07
CA LEU A 149 -9.76 -5.61 -15.30
C LEU A 149 -9.70 -7.00 -14.66
N TRP A 150 -10.26 -7.16 -13.45
CA TRP A 150 -10.31 -8.45 -12.73
C TRP A 150 -11.70 -9.09 -12.74
N GLY A 151 -12.59 -8.66 -13.64
CA GLY A 151 -13.91 -9.22 -13.78
C GLY A 151 -14.98 -8.71 -12.82
N PHE A 152 -14.60 -7.96 -11.77
CA PHE A 152 -15.52 -7.45 -10.75
C PHE A 152 -15.05 -6.16 -10.04
N GLY A 153 -13.91 -5.63 -10.36
CA GLY A 153 -13.37 -4.37 -9.82
C GLY A 153 -12.79 -3.50 -10.91
N GLY A 154 -12.70 -2.20 -10.64
CA GLY A 154 -12.15 -1.20 -11.55
C GLY A 154 -10.80 -0.67 -11.07
N VAL A 155 -9.97 -0.19 -12.01
CA VAL A 155 -8.74 0.53 -11.72
C VAL A 155 -9.10 2.00 -11.46
N PRO A 156 -8.79 2.53 -10.26
CA PRO A 156 -9.03 3.93 -9.97
C PRO A 156 -8.00 4.83 -10.68
N ASP A 157 -8.47 5.97 -11.16
CA ASP A 157 -7.66 7.02 -11.78
C ASP A 157 -7.18 8.00 -10.71
N ILE A 158 -5.87 8.12 -10.51
CA ILE A 158 -5.29 9.00 -9.48
C ILE A 158 -5.56 10.49 -9.74
N THR A 159 -5.90 10.87 -10.96
CA THR A 159 -6.26 12.26 -11.29
C THR A 159 -7.65 12.65 -10.80
N ARG A 160 -8.43 11.68 -10.33
CA ARG A 160 -9.78 11.90 -9.79
C ARG A 160 -9.70 12.26 -8.31
N LEU A 161 -10.32 13.37 -7.93
CA LEU A 161 -10.37 13.81 -6.54
C LEU A 161 -10.93 12.73 -5.60
N GLU A 162 -11.96 12.02 -6.03
CA GLU A 162 -12.58 10.94 -5.25
C GLU A 162 -11.61 9.79 -4.99
N THR A 163 -10.74 9.44 -5.96
CA THR A 163 -9.66 8.47 -5.78
C THR A 163 -8.65 8.96 -4.74
N GLN A 164 -8.23 10.23 -4.83
CA GLN A 164 -7.28 10.81 -3.88
C GLN A 164 -7.84 10.83 -2.46
N MET A 165 -9.10 11.24 -2.29
CA MET A 165 -9.80 11.22 -1.00
C MET A 165 -9.87 9.80 -0.41
N TYR A 166 -10.25 8.82 -1.21
CA TYR A 166 -10.34 7.43 -0.75
C TYR A 166 -8.97 6.85 -0.41
N PHE A 167 -7.95 7.09 -1.22
CA PHE A 167 -6.59 6.61 -0.97
C PHE A 167 -5.96 7.27 0.25
N PHE A 168 -6.15 8.57 0.43
CA PHE A 168 -5.76 9.28 1.65
C PHE A 168 -6.46 8.67 2.87
N TYR A 169 -7.78 8.50 2.80
CA TYR A 169 -8.55 7.86 3.86
C TYR A 169 -7.98 6.49 4.25
N ARG A 170 -7.75 5.61 3.28
CA ARG A 170 -7.19 4.27 3.55
C ARG A 170 -5.81 4.34 4.18
N ALA A 171 -4.93 5.19 3.67
CA ALA A 171 -3.59 5.37 4.20
C ALA A 171 -3.60 5.92 5.63
N ALA A 172 -4.40 6.96 5.90
CA ALA A 172 -4.56 7.54 7.23
C ALA A 172 -5.05 6.50 8.25
N ARG A 173 -6.08 5.72 7.91
CA ARG A 173 -6.59 4.65 8.78
C ARG A 173 -5.54 3.57 9.09
N TYR A 174 -4.69 3.20 8.12
CA TYR A 174 -3.57 2.29 8.38
C TYR A 174 -2.48 2.93 9.24
N ILE A 175 -2.19 4.21 9.05
CA ILE A 175 -1.25 4.96 9.90
C ILE A 175 -1.75 4.97 11.34
N ASP A 176 -3.02 5.27 11.57
CA ASP A 176 -3.67 5.25 12.89
C ASP A 176 -3.62 3.85 13.52
N ALA A 177 -3.77 2.80 12.72
CA ALA A 177 -3.64 1.41 13.15
C ALA A 177 -2.18 0.97 13.39
N GLY A 178 -1.19 1.88 13.29
CA GLY A 178 0.21 1.62 13.63
C GLY A 178 1.11 1.17 12.48
N PHE A 179 0.64 1.24 11.24
CA PHE A 179 1.46 0.92 10.06
C PHE A 179 2.35 2.10 9.68
N GLU A 180 3.60 1.82 9.34
CA GLU A 180 4.62 2.81 8.98
C GLU A 180 5.14 2.62 7.55
N GLY A 181 4.49 1.77 6.78
CA GLY A 181 4.72 1.57 5.36
C GLY A 181 3.40 1.45 4.61
N ILE A 182 3.30 2.08 3.44
CA ILE A 182 2.16 1.92 2.52
C ILE A 182 2.67 1.49 1.14
N HIS A 183 2.15 0.38 0.69
CA HIS A 183 2.36 -0.13 -0.66
C HIS A 183 1.23 0.29 -1.58
N TRP A 184 1.56 0.98 -2.69
CA TRP A 184 0.59 1.60 -3.59
C TRP A 184 0.32 0.79 -4.87
N GLY A 185 0.51 -0.52 -4.82
CA GLY A 185 0.21 -1.40 -5.95
C GLY A 185 0.85 -0.94 -7.26
N GLN A 186 0.08 -0.97 -8.34
CA GLN A 186 0.49 -0.57 -9.68
C GLN A 186 0.30 0.94 -9.91
N ALA A 187 1.14 1.76 -9.29
CA ALA A 187 1.01 3.22 -9.34
C ALA A 187 0.99 3.79 -10.77
N LEU A 188 1.75 3.19 -11.71
CA LEU A 188 1.76 3.63 -13.11
C LEU A 188 0.45 3.31 -13.84
N LEU A 189 -0.22 2.21 -13.48
CA LEU A 189 -1.52 1.85 -14.03
C LEU A 189 -2.59 2.86 -13.62
N MET A 190 -2.60 3.22 -12.33
CA MET A 190 -3.51 4.24 -11.78
C MET A 190 -3.14 5.67 -12.20
N GLY A 191 -1.89 5.88 -12.59
CA GLY A 191 -1.34 7.17 -13.02
C GLY A 191 -1.22 7.33 -14.55
N ARG A 192 -1.95 6.56 -15.35
CA ARG A 192 -1.91 6.66 -16.83
C ARG A 192 -2.03 8.10 -17.32
N ASP A 193 -2.95 8.85 -16.75
CA ASP A 193 -3.29 10.21 -17.16
C ASP A 193 -2.68 11.31 -16.26
N ASP A 194 -1.83 10.94 -15.28
CA ASP A 194 -1.17 11.89 -14.36
C ASP A 194 -0.03 12.72 -15.02
N GLY A 195 0.29 12.41 -16.26
CA GLY A 195 1.32 13.11 -17.01
C GLY A 195 2.75 12.80 -16.52
N PRO A 196 3.76 13.43 -17.14
CA PRO A 196 5.16 13.10 -16.89
C PRO A 196 5.69 13.57 -15.53
N GLU A 197 5.00 14.48 -14.87
CA GLU A 197 5.38 15.02 -13.56
C GLU A 197 4.78 14.26 -12.39
N TYR A 198 3.81 13.38 -12.63
CA TYR A 198 3.10 12.61 -11.61
C TYR A 198 2.53 13.49 -10.48
N SER A 199 1.97 14.66 -10.84
CA SER A 199 1.58 15.71 -9.89
C SER A 199 0.56 15.23 -8.86
N ASN A 200 -0.46 14.48 -9.31
CA ASN A 200 -1.49 13.98 -8.40
C ASN A 200 -0.95 12.93 -7.43
N TRP A 201 -0.02 12.07 -7.89
CA TRP A 201 0.68 11.16 -7.00
C TRP A 201 1.56 11.89 -5.97
N PHE A 202 2.33 12.91 -6.40
CA PHE A 202 3.15 13.69 -5.48
C PHE A 202 2.32 14.42 -4.45
N GLU A 203 1.18 15.01 -4.85
CA GLU A 203 0.24 15.68 -3.95
C GLU A 203 -0.34 14.70 -2.94
N LEU A 204 -0.90 13.56 -3.38
CA LEU A 204 -1.44 12.54 -2.49
C LEU A 204 -0.40 12.04 -1.48
N LEU A 205 0.80 11.65 -1.95
CA LEU A 205 1.84 11.17 -1.03
C LEU A 205 2.36 12.28 -0.11
N GLY A 206 2.26 13.54 -0.54
CA GLY A 206 2.50 14.71 0.30
C GLY A 206 1.54 14.76 1.48
N CYS A 207 0.23 14.73 1.23
CA CYS A 207 -0.81 14.69 2.27
C CYS A 207 -0.61 13.51 3.23
N VAL A 208 -0.37 12.31 2.70
CA VAL A 208 -0.14 11.11 3.53
C VAL A 208 1.09 11.25 4.42
N ARG A 209 2.19 11.82 3.90
CA ARG A 209 3.42 12.05 4.70
C ARG A 209 3.24 13.14 5.75
N GLU A 210 2.50 14.22 5.44
CA GLU A 210 2.17 15.25 6.44
C GLU A 210 1.28 14.65 7.55
N TYR A 211 0.25 13.88 7.19
CA TYR A 211 -0.58 13.18 8.18
C TYR A 211 0.27 12.27 9.09
N ALA A 212 1.21 11.53 8.52
CA ALA A 212 2.08 10.62 9.25
C ALA A 212 3.00 11.35 10.25
N LYS A 213 3.41 12.58 10.00
CA LYS A 213 4.23 13.37 10.95
C LYS A 213 3.53 13.59 12.28
N GLU A 214 2.20 13.71 12.25
CA GLU A 214 1.41 13.99 13.46
C GLU A 214 0.83 12.71 14.08
N ASN A 215 0.50 11.72 13.26
CA ASN A 215 -0.31 10.58 13.68
C ASN A 215 0.44 9.24 13.66
N ALA A 216 1.50 9.08 12.87
CA ALA A 216 2.23 7.81 12.83
C ALA A 216 3.00 7.56 14.12
N ARG A 217 3.09 6.29 14.53
CA ARG A 217 3.77 5.82 15.74
C ARG A 217 5.20 6.36 15.91
N ARG A 218 5.95 6.51 14.81
CA ARG A 218 7.29 7.09 14.77
C ARG A 218 7.38 8.28 13.82
N THR A 219 6.28 9.04 13.69
CA THR A 219 6.17 10.30 12.95
C THR A 219 6.60 10.25 11.48
N THR A 220 6.56 9.08 10.86
CA THR A 220 6.92 8.91 9.45
C THR A 220 6.22 7.72 8.83
N VAL A 221 6.05 7.76 7.50
CA VAL A 221 5.59 6.64 6.68
C VAL A 221 6.50 6.51 5.47
N ILE A 222 6.87 5.28 5.11
CA ILE A 222 7.56 5.00 3.86
C ILE A 222 6.56 4.47 2.82
N CYS A 223 6.77 4.84 1.58
CA CYS A 223 5.90 4.49 0.47
C CYS A 223 6.68 3.73 -0.59
N ASP A 224 6.09 2.65 -1.09
CA ASP A 224 6.60 1.92 -2.25
C ASP A 224 5.48 1.55 -3.22
N ALA A 225 5.84 1.08 -4.40
CA ALA A 225 4.90 0.62 -5.40
C ALA A 225 5.53 -0.46 -6.28
N HIS A 226 4.71 -1.16 -7.06
CA HIS A 226 5.18 -2.00 -8.15
C HIS A 226 5.68 -1.10 -9.29
N ALA A 227 6.98 -0.88 -9.33
CA ALA A 227 7.63 -0.15 -10.41
C ALA A 227 8.99 -0.80 -10.69
N GLY A 228 9.27 -1.07 -11.95
CA GLY A 228 10.56 -1.64 -12.39
C GLY A 228 11.69 -0.62 -12.42
N TYR A 229 11.39 0.66 -12.17
CA TYR A 229 12.34 1.77 -12.18
C TYR A 229 11.90 2.90 -11.24
N GLY A 230 12.83 3.82 -10.93
CA GLY A 230 12.52 4.98 -10.10
C GLY A 230 11.63 5.97 -10.85
N ILE A 231 10.39 6.15 -10.40
CA ILE A 231 9.47 7.17 -10.90
C ILE A 231 9.95 8.52 -10.38
N LYS A 232 10.20 9.47 -11.27
CA LYS A 232 10.73 10.81 -10.94
C LYS A 232 9.97 11.89 -11.69
N ASN A 233 9.85 13.05 -11.07
CA ASN A 233 9.44 14.28 -11.77
C ASN A 233 10.63 14.90 -12.54
N SER A 234 10.39 16.00 -13.24
CA SER A 234 11.43 16.74 -13.99
C SER A 234 12.55 17.33 -13.10
N GLN A 235 12.30 17.50 -11.80
CA GLN A 235 13.28 17.94 -10.82
C GLN A 235 14.16 16.79 -10.29
N GLY A 236 13.92 15.57 -10.74
CA GLY A 236 14.65 14.37 -10.31
C GLY A 236 14.26 13.84 -8.93
N GLN A 237 13.17 14.32 -8.34
CA GLN A 237 12.64 13.81 -7.08
C GLN A 237 11.99 12.45 -7.32
N LEU A 238 12.31 11.48 -6.46
CA LEU A 238 11.68 10.17 -6.45
C LEU A 238 10.29 10.25 -5.80
N LEU A 239 9.32 9.62 -6.43
CA LEU A 239 7.96 9.50 -5.91
C LEU A 239 7.93 8.55 -4.70
N PHE A 240 8.60 7.42 -4.78
CA PHE A 240 8.61 6.37 -3.77
C PHE A 240 9.97 6.23 -3.09
N ASP A 241 9.95 5.77 -1.83
CA ASP A 241 11.14 5.57 -1.00
C ASP A 241 11.88 4.28 -1.35
N SER A 242 11.16 3.28 -1.86
CA SER A 242 11.70 2.00 -2.36
C SER A 242 10.79 1.42 -3.44
N HIS A 243 11.23 0.32 -4.05
CA HIS A 243 10.42 -0.45 -5.01
C HIS A 243 10.09 -1.81 -4.44
N ALA A 244 8.84 -2.23 -4.59
CA ALA A 244 8.42 -3.58 -4.29
C ALA A 244 8.85 -4.50 -5.44
N PHE A 245 9.37 -5.68 -5.07
CA PHE A 245 9.74 -6.74 -6.02
C PHE A 245 10.70 -6.29 -7.14
N PRO A 246 11.84 -5.65 -6.82
CA PRO A 246 12.83 -5.28 -7.83
C PRO A 246 13.50 -6.48 -8.48
N GLN A 247 13.33 -7.66 -7.90
CA GLN A 247 13.90 -8.94 -8.38
C GLN A 247 12.78 -9.89 -8.78
N ARG A 248 13.01 -10.63 -9.85
CA ARG A 248 12.12 -11.68 -10.33
C ARG A 248 12.91 -12.96 -10.62
N VAL A 249 12.29 -14.10 -10.32
CA VAL A 249 12.73 -15.39 -10.78
C VAL A 249 12.20 -15.59 -12.20
N GLN A 250 13.07 -15.95 -13.14
CA GLN A 250 12.71 -16.21 -14.53
C GLN A 250 13.21 -17.58 -14.95
N ASP A 251 12.37 -18.32 -15.67
CA ASP A 251 12.74 -19.60 -16.25
C ASP A 251 13.79 -19.40 -17.33
N ILE A 252 14.82 -20.25 -17.31
CA ILE A 252 15.83 -20.30 -18.38
C ILE A 252 15.29 -21.15 -19.53
N CYS A 253 15.14 -20.54 -20.70
CA CYS A 253 14.60 -21.23 -21.89
C CYS A 253 15.38 -22.48 -22.22
N GLY A 254 14.70 -23.62 -22.33
CA GLY A 254 15.30 -24.92 -22.66
C GLY A 254 15.99 -25.62 -21.48
N GLN A 255 15.95 -25.08 -20.29
CA GLN A 255 16.50 -25.68 -19.08
C GLN A 255 15.41 -25.92 -18.05
N PRO A 256 14.61 -26.98 -18.14
CA PRO A 256 13.59 -27.29 -17.16
C PRO A 256 14.26 -27.48 -15.78
N TYR A 257 13.68 -26.90 -14.74
CA TYR A 257 14.19 -26.90 -13.36
C TYR A 257 15.34 -25.92 -13.05
N GLU A 258 15.76 -25.08 -14.01
CA GLU A 258 16.72 -24.01 -13.78
C GLU A 258 16.05 -22.64 -13.93
N VAL A 259 16.40 -21.73 -13.03
CA VAL A 259 15.87 -20.37 -13.02
C VAL A 259 17.02 -19.38 -12.80
N GLU A 260 16.83 -18.17 -13.26
CA GLU A 260 17.73 -17.06 -12.97
C GLU A 260 17.01 -15.94 -12.23
N MET A 261 17.78 -15.17 -11.47
CA MET A 261 17.27 -13.97 -10.81
C MET A 261 17.53 -12.77 -11.71
N VAL A 262 16.48 -12.12 -12.15
CA VAL A 262 16.55 -10.88 -12.95
C VAL A 262 16.18 -9.68 -12.13
N ILE A 263 16.87 -8.56 -12.34
CA ILE A 263 16.67 -7.28 -11.65
C ILE A 263 16.14 -6.25 -12.64
N GLY A 264 15.16 -5.46 -12.22
CA GLY A 264 14.60 -4.37 -13.01
C GLY A 264 13.66 -4.81 -14.13
N HIS A 265 13.29 -6.08 -14.19
CA HIS A 265 12.22 -6.55 -15.06
C HIS A 265 10.86 -6.38 -14.37
N GLY A 266 9.97 -5.63 -15.00
CA GLY A 266 8.55 -5.64 -14.65
C GLY A 266 7.96 -7.03 -14.90
N ASP A 267 7.02 -7.45 -14.06
CA ASP A 267 6.18 -8.61 -14.37
C ASP A 267 5.43 -8.35 -15.69
N ALA A 268 5.24 -9.39 -16.50
CA ALA A 268 4.55 -9.26 -17.78
C ALA A 268 3.09 -8.78 -17.62
N ILE A 269 2.48 -9.02 -16.47
CA ILE A 269 1.17 -8.46 -16.11
C ILE A 269 1.23 -6.93 -16.02
N TYR A 270 2.25 -6.40 -15.36
CA TYR A 270 2.42 -4.96 -15.15
C TYR A 270 2.86 -4.24 -16.43
N THR A 271 3.68 -4.86 -17.26
CA THR A 271 4.06 -4.31 -18.58
C THR A 271 2.91 -4.28 -19.56
N LYS A 272 2.00 -5.26 -19.52
CA LYS A 272 0.80 -5.28 -20.37
C LYS A 272 -0.27 -4.29 -19.94
N SER A 273 -0.32 -3.93 -18.66
CA SER A 273 -1.27 -2.96 -18.15
C SER A 273 -0.85 -1.51 -18.41
N LEU A 274 0.38 -1.27 -18.81
CA LEU A 274 0.91 0.04 -19.20
C LEU A 274 0.79 0.33 -20.71
N GLY A 275 0.30 -0.62 -21.52
CA GLY A 275 0.26 -0.53 -22.99
C GLY A 275 -1.06 -0.14 -23.57
#